data_a447edc231eb486f0cef1ebfe0b002e0
#
_entry.id   a447edc231eb486f0cef1ebfe0b002e0
#
_cell.length_a   1.000
_cell.length_b   1.000
_cell.length_c   1.000
_cell.angle_alpha   90.00
_cell.angle_beta   90.00
_cell.angle_gamma   90.00
#
_symmetry.space_group_name_H-M   'P 1'
#
loop_
_entity.id
_entity.type
_entity.pdbx_description
1 polymer ?
#
loop_
_entity_poly.entity_id
_entity_poly.type
_entity_poly.pdbx_seq_one_letter_code
_entity_poly.pdbx_strand_id
1 'polypeptide(L)'
;MNHSLKPWNTFGIDHNAQHIVCAEDEQQLLNAWQHATAEGQPVLILGEGSNVLFLEDYRGTVIINRIKGIEIHDEPDAWYLHVGAGENWHRLVKYTLQEGMPGLENLALIPGCVGSSPIQNIGAYGVELQRVCAYVDCVELATGKQVRLTAKECRFGYRDSIFKHEYQDRFAIVAVGLRLPKEWQPVLTYGDLTRLDPTTVTPQQVFNAVCHMRTTKLPDPKVNGNAGGFFKNPVVSAETAKVLLAQFPTAPNYPQADGSVKLAAGWLIDQCQLKGMQMGGAAVHRQQALVLINEDNAKSEDVVQLALHVRQKVGEKFNVWLEPEVRFIGASGEVSAVETIS
;
A
#
# COMPACT_ATOMS: atom_id res chain seq x y z
N MET A 1 10.02 -27.37 -9.35
CA MET A 1 9.43 -26.01 -9.45
C MET A 1 9.73 -25.27 -8.17
N ASN A 2 10.05 -23.99 -8.25
CA ASN A 2 10.29 -23.20 -7.04
C ASN A 2 8.95 -22.73 -6.48
N HIS A 3 8.64 -23.13 -5.25
CA HIS A 3 7.38 -22.77 -4.58
C HIS A 3 7.58 -21.65 -3.55
N SER A 4 8.79 -21.08 -3.45
CA SER A 4 9.09 -20.03 -2.48
C SER A 4 8.41 -18.71 -2.82
N LEU A 5 7.74 -18.13 -1.84
CA LEU A 5 7.13 -16.81 -1.91
C LEU A 5 8.12 -15.69 -1.56
N LYS A 6 9.33 -16.02 -1.12
CA LYS A 6 10.33 -15.01 -0.73
C LYS A 6 10.62 -13.99 -1.84
N PRO A 7 10.80 -14.38 -3.12
CA PRO A 7 11.00 -13.42 -4.20
C PRO A 7 9.76 -12.58 -4.53
N TRP A 8 8.60 -12.97 -4.04
CA TRP A 8 7.30 -12.39 -4.39
C TRP A 8 6.71 -11.51 -3.29
N ASN A 9 7.47 -11.23 -2.23
CA ASN A 9 7.07 -10.26 -1.22
C ASN A 9 8.26 -9.40 -0.82
N THR A 10 8.00 -8.12 -0.60
CA THR A 10 9.05 -7.14 -0.30
C THR A 10 9.56 -7.24 1.14
N PHE A 11 8.84 -7.92 2.02
CA PHE A 11 9.30 -8.21 3.37
C PHE A 11 10.43 -9.26 3.40
N GLY A 12 10.50 -10.08 2.34
CA GLY A 12 11.52 -11.11 2.22
C GLY A 12 11.33 -12.28 3.17
N ILE A 13 10.11 -12.48 3.67
CA ILE A 13 9.77 -13.62 4.52
C ILE A 13 9.68 -14.88 3.65
N ASP A 14 10.30 -15.95 4.12
CA ASP A 14 10.38 -17.22 3.39
C ASP A 14 9.26 -18.16 3.81
N HIS A 15 8.28 -18.32 2.94
CA HIS A 15 7.23 -19.33 2.98
C HIS A 15 6.99 -19.86 1.59
N ASN A 16 6.32 -20.99 1.48
CA ASN A 16 5.98 -21.62 0.20
C ASN A 16 4.49 -21.52 -0.10
N ALA A 17 4.15 -21.52 -1.39
CA ALA A 17 2.80 -21.79 -1.86
C ALA A 17 2.78 -23.16 -2.57
N GLN A 18 1.59 -23.76 -2.70
CA GLN A 18 1.48 -25.01 -3.47
C GLN A 18 1.77 -24.77 -4.95
N HIS A 19 1.23 -23.67 -5.48
CA HIS A 19 1.48 -23.25 -6.86
C HIS A 19 1.67 -21.73 -6.92
N ILE A 20 2.57 -21.29 -7.80
CA ILE A 20 2.78 -19.87 -8.13
C ILE A 20 2.67 -19.76 -9.64
N VAL A 21 1.71 -18.95 -10.12
CA VAL A 21 1.40 -18.75 -11.54
C VAL A 21 1.49 -17.27 -11.86
N CYS A 22 2.30 -16.91 -12.87
CA CYS A 22 2.31 -15.55 -13.41
C CYS A 22 1.25 -15.44 -14.52
N ALA A 23 0.35 -14.48 -14.41
CA ALA A 23 -0.66 -14.19 -15.41
C ALA A 23 -0.32 -12.89 -16.15
N GLU A 24 -0.11 -12.98 -17.46
CA GLU A 24 0.26 -11.86 -18.32
C GLU A 24 -0.93 -11.23 -19.05
N ASP A 25 -2.08 -11.86 -18.99
CA ASP A 25 -3.34 -11.36 -19.50
C ASP A 25 -4.52 -11.84 -18.65
N GLU A 26 -5.69 -11.24 -18.90
CA GLU A 26 -6.91 -11.55 -18.17
C GLU A 26 -7.31 -13.03 -18.28
N GLN A 27 -7.17 -13.62 -19.48
CA GLN A 27 -7.53 -15.01 -19.70
C GLN A 27 -6.64 -15.97 -18.90
N GLN A 28 -5.35 -15.70 -18.86
CA GLN A 28 -4.43 -16.50 -18.04
C GLN A 28 -4.77 -16.41 -16.55
N LEU A 29 -5.14 -15.22 -16.07
CA LEU A 29 -5.56 -15.02 -14.68
C LEU A 29 -6.82 -15.83 -14.37
N LEU A 30 -7.83 -15.75 -15.22
CA LEU A 30 -9.08 -16.50 -15.06
C LEU A 30 -8.86 -18.00 -15.13
N ASN A 31 -8.06 -18.48 -16.08
CA ASN A 31 -7.73 -19.90 -16.22
C ASN A 31 -7.03 -20.45 -14.96
N ALA A 32 -6.08 -19.69 -14.42
CA ALA A 32 -5.38 -20.09 -13.21
C ALA A 32 -6.31 -20.15 -12.00
N TRP A 33 -7.21 -19.17 -11.87
CA TRP A 33 -8.22 -19.16 -10.81
C TRP A 33 -9.19 -20.34 -10.92
N GLN A 34 -9.71 -20.58 -12.11
CA GLN A 34 -10.66 -21.66 -12.39
C GLN A 34 -10.03 -23.04 -12.12
N HIS A 35 -8.79 -23.23 -12.54
CA HIS A 35 -8.06 -24.49 -12.32
C HIS A 35 -7.84 -24.75 -10.82
N ALA A 36 -7.36 -23.74 -10.08
CA ALA A 36 -7.13 -23.87 -8.65
C ALA A 36 -8.43 -24.13 -7.87
N THR A 37 -9.50 -23.40 -8.23
CA THR A 37 -10.82 -23.54 -7.59
C THR A 37 -11.43 -24.91 -7.86
N ALA A 38 -11.28 -25.45 -9.07
CA ALA A 38 -11.75 -26.78 -9.42
C ALA A 38 -11.05 -27.87 -8.61
N GLU A 39 -9.81 -27.64 -8.20
CA GLU A 39 -9.05 -28.53 -7.31
C GLU A 39 -9.31 -28.27 -5.82
N GLY A 40 -10.22 -27.38 -5.48
CA GLY A 40 -10.54 -27.03 -4.09
C GLY A 40 -9.46 -26.22 -3.39
N GLN A 41 -8.56 -25.59 -4.13
CA GLN A 41 -7.48 -24.78 -3.57
C GLN A 41 -7.92 -23.33 -3.34
N PRO A 42 -7.51 -22.70 -2.24
CA PRO A 42 -7.63 -21.25 -2.09
C PRO A 42 -6.73 -20.53 -3.10
N VAL A 43 -7.11 -19.32 -3.46
CA VAL A 43 -6.38 -18.47 -4.42
C VAL A 43 -6.09 -17.12 -3.81
N LEU A 44 -4.85 -16.68 -3.93
CA LEU A 44 -4.41 -15.33 -3.61
C LEU A 44 -3.91 -14.68 -4.90
N ILE A 45 -4.45 -13.52 -5.23
CA ILE A 45 -3.95 -12.69 -6.33
C ILE A 45 -3.01 -11.65 -5.74
N LEU A 46 -1.79 -11.61 -6.26
CA LEU A 46 -0.71 -10.80 -5.73
C LEU A 46 -0.15 -9.89 -6.82
N GLY A 47 0.16 -8.65 -6.47
CA GLY A 47 0.95 -7.76 -7.32
C GLY A 47 2.45 -7.98 -7.08
N GLU A 48 3.12 -7.03 -6.48
CA GLU A 48 4.54 -7.16 -6.12
C GLU A 48 4.76 -7.65 -4.67
N GLY A 49 3.68 -7.95 -3.95
CA GLY A 49 3.79 -8.38 -2.57
C GLY A 49 4.37 -7.30 -1.64
N SER A 50 4.06 -6.02 -1.94
CA SER A 50 4.65 -4.89 -1.22
C SER A 50 3.89 -4.49 0.05
N ASN A 51 2.74 -5.09 0.30
CA ASN A 51 1.89 -4.79 1.45
C ASN A 51 1.31 -6.06 2.09
N VAL A 52 2.09 -7.13 2.12
CA VAL A 52 1.66 -8.40 2.69
C VAL A 52 2.71 -8.97 3.64
N LEU A 53 2.22 -9.67 4.65
CA LEU A 53 3.01 -10.52 5.53
C LEU A 53 2.42 -11.93 5.47
N PHE A 54 3.17 -12.88 4.91
CA PHE A 54 2.79 -14.28 4.96
C PHE A 54 3.10 -14.83 6.34
N LEU A 55 2.09 -15.34 7.03
CA LEU A 55 2.23 -15.89 8.38
C LEU A 55 2.72 -17.33 8.38
N GLU A 56 2.43 -18.07 7.31
CA GLU A 56 2.70 -19.49 7.16
C GLU A 56 2.69 -19.84 5.67
N ASP A 57 3.00 -21.10 5.35
CA ASP A 57 2.88 -21.60 3.98
C ASP A 57 1.44 -21.45 3.48
N TYR A 58 1.31 -20.97 2.25
CA TYR A 58 0.01 -20.80 1.60
C TYR A 58 -0.42 -22.13 0.94
N ARG A 59 -1.53 -22.70 1.39
CA ARG A 59 -2.00 -24.01 0.95
C ARG A 59 -2.83 -23.94 -0.34
N GLY A 60 -2.45 -23.11 -1.25
CA GLY A 60 -3.17 -22.89 -2.49
C GLY A 60 -2.30 -22.33 -3.59
N THR A 61 -2.96 -21.69 -4.54
CA THR A 61 -2.35 -21.04 -5.71
C THR A 61 -2.23 -19.56 -5.49
N VAL A 62 -1.01 -19.03 -5.66
CA VAL A 62 -0.76 -17.60 -5.73
C VAL A 62 -0.65 -17.20 -7.20
N ILE A 63 -1.52 -16.31 -7.64
CA ILE A 63 -1.51 -15.77 -9.01
C ILE A 63 -0.83 -14.42 -8.96
N ILE A 64 0.29 -14.30 -9.67
CA ILE A 64 1.02 -13.04 -9.81
C ILE A 64 0.45 -12.29 -10.99
N ASN A 65 -0.17 -11.14 -10.72
CA ASN A 65 -0.77 -10.31 -11.75
C ASN A 65 0.32 -9.51 -12.48
N ARG A 66 0.54 -9.83 -13.75
CA ARG A 66 1.49 -9.15 -14.64
C ARG A 66 0.83 -8.70 -15.93
N ILE A 67 -0.47 -8.38 -15.85
CA ILE A 67 -1.20 -7.80 -16.99
C ILE A 67 -0.60 -6.43 -17.29
N LYS A 68 -0.01 -6.29 -18.47
CA LYS A 68 0.73 -5.10 -18.90
C LYS A 68 -0.07 -4.30 -19.92
N GLY A 69 0.42 -3.12 -20.20
CA GLY A 69 -0.05 -2.23 -21.26
C GLY A 69 -0.42 -0.85 -20.72
N ILE A 70 -0.11 0.16 -21.52
CA ILE A 70 -0.46 1.55 -21.23
C ILE A 70 -1.06 2.12 -22.52
N GLU A 71 -2.34 2.51 -22.47
CA GLU A 71 -3.01 3.22 -23.54
C GLU A 71 -3.25 4.66 -23.10
N ILE A 72 -2.97 5.62 -23.98
CA ILE A 72 -3.11 7.05 -23.70
C ILE A 72 -4.11 7.65 -24.66
N HIS A 73 -5.10 8.33 -24.11
CA HIS A 73 -6.05 9.15 -24.85
C HIS A 73 -5.82 10.61 -24.50
N ASP A 74 -5.37 11.38 -25.49
CA ASP A 74 -5.05 12.80 -25.35
C ASP A 74 -6.30 13.63 -25.66
N GLU A 75 -6.92 14.16 -24.62
CA GLU A 75 -8.10 15.01 -24.71
C GLU A 75 -7.75 16.46 -24.39
N PRO A 76 -8.57 17.44 -24.78
CA PRO A 76 -8.26 18.85 -24.54
C PRO A 76 -8.04 19.23 -23.08
N ASP A 77 -8.74 18.58 -22.15
CA ASP A 77 -8.72 18.90 -20.72
C ASP A 77 -7.73 18.05 -19.91
N ALA A 78 -7.44 16.84 -20.37
CA ALA A 78 -6.64 15.89 -19.62
C ALA A 78 -6.08 14.78 -20.52
N TRP A 79 -5.06 14.10 -20.04
CA TRP A 79 -4.68 12.78 -20.54
C TRP A 79 -5.41 11.71 -19.76
N TYR A 80 -6.01 10.78 -20.47
CA TYR A 80 -6.66 9.60 -19.90
C TYR A 80 -5.81 8.38 -20.21
N LEU A 81 -5.38 7.69 -19.16
CA LEU A 81 -4.52 6.51 -19.27
C LEU A 81 -5.31 5.28 -18.87
N HIS A 82 -5.21 4.23 -19.70
CA HIS A 82 -5.68 2.90 -19.35
C HIS A 82 -4.46 2.02 -19.11
N VAL A 83 -4.26 1.61 -17.86
CA VAL A 83 -3.01 0.98 -17.43
C VAL A 83 -3.29 -0.43 -16.90
N GLY A 84 -2.62 -1.42 -17.46
CA GLY A 84 -2.70 -2.81 -17.01
C GLY A 84 -2.30 -2.95 -15.54
N ALA A 85 -3.05 -3.76 -14.81
CA ALA A 85 -2.89 -3.93 -13.37
C ALA A 85 -1.49 -4.40 -12.95
N GLY A 86 -0.81 -5.13 -13.82
CA GLY A 86 0.54 -5.66 -13.57
C GLY A 86 1.69 -4.69 -13.85
N GLU A 87 1.40 -3.47 -14.35
CA GLU A 87 2.42 -2.46 -14.52
C GLU A 87 2.97 -2.01 -13.17
N ASN A 88 4.29 -1.78 -13.09
CA ASN A 88 4.92 -1.27 -11.87
C ASN A 88 4.52 0.19 -11.64
N TRP A 89 4.10 0.52 -10.42
CA TRP A 89 3.62 1.86 -10.10
C TRP A 89 4.68 2.93 -10.33
N HIS A 90 5.86 2.77 -9.77
CA HIS A 90 6.91 3.79 -9.88
C HIS A 90 7.39 3.97 -11.33
N ARG A 91 7.47 2.89 -12.11
CA ARG A 91 7.77 2.98 -13.55
C ARG A 91 6.72 3.80 -14.28
N LEU A 92 5.44 3.64 -13.93
CA LEU A 92 4.37 4.47 -14.47
C LEU A 92 4.56 5.94 -14.12
N VAL A 93 4.89 6.25 -12.87
CA VAL A 93 5.16 7.64 -12.42
C VAL A 93 6.30 8.26 -13.24
N LYS A 94 7.39 7.54 -13.42
CA LYS A 94 8.51 8.00 -14.25
C LYS A 94 8.11 8.20 -15.71
N TYR A 95 7.39 7.23 -16.26
CA TYR A 95 6.95 7.27 -17.66
C TYR A 95 6.05 8.49 -17.92
N THR A 96 5.04 8.72 -17.11
CA THR A 96 4.13 9.86 -17.29
C THR A 96 4.86 11.19 -17.14
N LEU A 97 5.79 11.27 -16.22
CA LEU A 97 6.61 12.48 -16.05
C LEU A 97 7.48 12.76 -17.28
N GLN A 98 8.16 11.74 -17.81
CA GLN A 98 9.02 11.84 -18.99
C GLN A 98 8.23 12.22 -20.24
N GLU A 99 7.00 11.73 -20.37
CA GLU A 99 6.11 12.04 -21.50
C GLU A 99 5.38 13.37 -21.35
N GLY A 100 5.67 14.15 -20.30
CA GLY A 100 5.06 15.46 -20.09
C GLY A 100 3.62 15.40 -19.60
N MET A 101 3.23 14.33 -18.94
CA MET A 101 1.91 14.11 -18.33
C MET A 101 2.01 14.10 -16.80
N PRO A 102 2.16 15.27 -16.14
CA PRO A 102 2.33 15.33 -14.69
C PRO A 102 1.03 15.06 -13.93
N GLY A 103 1.19 14.74 -12.64
CA GLY A 103 0.09 14.50 -11.72
C GLY A 103 0.35 13.36 -10.75
N LEU A 104 1.33 12.48 -11.04
CA LEU A 104 1.67 11.34 -10.20
C LEU A 104 2.93 11.53 -9.35
N GLU A 105 3.60 12.66 -9.44
CA GLU A 105 4.94 12.88 -8.86
C GLU A 105 4.99 12.75 -7.34
N ASN A 106 3.94 13.12 -6.63
CA ASN A 106 3.87 12.96 -5.16
C ASN A 106 3.85 11.48 -4.74
N LEU A 107 3.45 10.59 -5.65
CA LEU A 107 3.31 9.15 -5.42
C LEU A 107 4.53 8.36 -5.93
N ALA A 108 5.62 9.04 -6.22
CA ALA A 108 6.87 8.43 -6.66
C ALA A 108 7.42 7.46 -5.60
N LEU A 109 8.07 6.40 -6.06
CA LEU A 109 8.72 5.36 -5.23
C LEU A 109 7.79 4.57 -4.31
N ILE A 110 6.47 4.71 -4.42
CA ILE A 110 5.57 3.79 -3.72
C ILE A 110 5.73 2.41 -4.35
N PRO A 111 6.10 1.39 -3.57
CA PRO A 111 6.22 0.02 -4.09
C PRO A 111 4.86 -0.54 -4.51
N GLY A 112 4.87 -1.44 -5.48
CA GLY A 112 3.67 -2.17 -5.89
C GLY A 112 3.32 -2.01 -7.35
N CYS A 113 2.25 -2.68 -7.73
CA CYS A 113 1.65 -2.61 -9.06
C CYS A 113 0.54 -1.57 -9.14
N VAL A 114 0.24 -1.13 -10.35
CA VAL A 114 -0.88 -0.24 -10.64
C VAL A 114 -2.20 -0.84 -10.14
N GLY A 115 -2.43 -2.14 -10.34
CA GLY A 115 -3.64 -2.82 -9.88
C GLY A 115 -3.78 -2.95 -8.37
N SER A 116 -2.70 -2.78 -7.62
CA SER A 116 -2.75 -2.73 -6.15
C SER A 116 -3.12 -1.35 -5.63
N SER A 117 -2.93 -0.32 -6.45
CA SER A 117 -3.11 1.07 -6.01
C SER A 117 -4.52 1.42 -5.56
N PRO A 118 -5.61 0.89 -6.16
CA PRO A 118 -6.96 1.19 -5.68
C PRO A 118 -7.34 0.45 -4.39
N ILE A 119 -6.73 -0.68 -4.10
CA ILE A 119 -7.17 -1.55 -3.00
C ILE A 119 -7.20 -0.77 -1.69
N GLN A 120 -6.12 -0.08 -1.36
CA GLN A 120 -6.03 0.76 -0.17
C GLN A 120 -5.86 2.24 -0.49
N ASN A 121 -6.26 2.66 -1.71
CA ASN A 121 -6.18 4.07 -2.08
C ASN A 121 -4.80 4.65 -1.75
N ILE A 122 -3.75 4.14 -2.40
CA ILE A 122 -2.37 4.52 -2.06
C ILE A 122 -2.23 6.04 -1.97
N GLY A 123 -1.44 6.49 -1.01
CA GLY A 123 -1.27 7.91 -0.77
C GLY A 123 0.07 8.24 -0.13
N ALA A 124 0.59 9.40 -0.50
CA ALA A 124 1.80 9.97 0.07
C ALA A 124 1.86 11.46 -0.25
N TYR A 125 2.49 12.21 0.64
CA TYR A 125 2.80 13.63 0.43
C TYR A 125 1.60 14.48 -0.04
N GLY A 126 0.44 14.25 0.59
CA GLY A 126 -0.78 15.03 0.36
C GLY A 126 -1.62 14.60 -0.84
N VAL A 127 -1.24 13.53 -1.53
CA VAL A 127 -1.98 13.00 -2.68
C VAL A 127 -2.37 11.53 -2.41
N GLU A 128 -3.61 11.20 -2.77
CA GLU A 128 -4.11 9.82 -2.80
C GLU A 128 -4.49 9.44 -4.22
N LEU A 129 -4.54 8.15 -4.53
CA LEU A 129 -4.93 7.66 -5.85
C LEU A 129 -6.28 8.19 -6.30
N GLN A 130 -7.25 8.33 -5.39
CA GLN A 130 -8.59 8.82 -5.73
C GLN A 130 -8.59 10.17 -6.47
N ARG A 131 -7.57 11.01 -6.27
CA ARG A 131 -7.42 12.29 -6.96
C ARG A 131 -7.28 12.15 -8.47
N VAL A 132 -6.67 11.05 -8.91
CA VAL A 132 -6.35 10.82 -10.34
C VAL A 132 -7.08 9.61 -10.93
N CYS A 133 -7.78 8.84 -10.12
CA CYS A 133 -8.47 7.64 -10.58
C CYS A 133 -9.77 8.03 -11.31
N ALA A 134 -9.89 7.62 -12.56
CA ALA A 134 -11.11 7.76 -13.34
C ALA A 134 -12.02 6.54 -13.19
N TYR A 135 -11.45 5.36 -13.26
CA TYR A 135 -12.18 4.09 -13.13
C TYR A 135 -11.23 2.95 -12.76
N VAL A 136 -11.81 1.83 -12.36
CA VAL A 136 -11.09 0.57 -12.16
C VAL A 136 -11.82 -0.52 -12.92
N ASP A 137 -11.11 -1.24 -13.78
CA ASP A 137 -11.63 -2.40 -14.49
C ASP A 137 -11.31 -3.68 -13.72
N CYS A 138 -12.36 -4.43 -13.44
CA CYS A 138 -12.29 -5.70 -12.72
C CYS A 138 -12.92 -6.82 -13.56
N VAL A 139 -12.57 -8.04 -13.22
CA VAL A 139 -13.24 -9.23 -13.71
C VAL A 139 -13.79 -10.02 -12.53
N GLU A 140 -15.05 -10.43 -12.62
CA GLU A 140 -15.63 -11.38 -11.69
C GLU A 140 -15.03 -12.76 -11.92
N LEU A 141 -14.38 -13.31 -10.92
CA LEU A 141 -13.60 -14.53 -11.06
C LEU A 141 -14.44 -15.75 -11.40
N ALA A 142 -15.62 -15.87 -10.78
CA ALA A 142 -16.52 -17.00 -11.00
C ALA A 142 -17.14 -17.04 -12.39
N THR A 143 -17.40 -15.88 -13.01
CA THR A 143 -18.14 -15.77 -14.27
C THR A 143 -17.31 -15.28 -15.44
N GLY A 144 -16.19 -14.63 -15.19
CA GLY A 144 -15.39 -13.95 -16.20
C GLY A 144 -16.01 -12.62 -16.68
N LYS A 145 -17.07 -12.15 -16.04
CA LYS A 145 -17.74 -10.91 -16.41
C LYS A 145 -16.87 -9.70 -16.07
N GLN A 146 -16.69 -8.84 -17.05
CA GLN A 146 -15.99 -7.57 -16.85
C GLN A 146 -16.89 -6.52 -16.21
N VAL A 147 -16.35 -5.76 -15.27
CA VAL A 147 -17.05 -4.68 -14.56
C VAL A 147 -16.12 -3.46 -14.50
N ARG A 148 -16.63 -2.33 -14.94
CA ARG A 148 -15.93 -1.04 -14.77
C ARG A 148 -16.57 -0.27 -13.63
N LEU A 149 -15.79 0.04 -12.61
CA LEU A 149 -16.22 0.89 -11.50
C LEU A 149 -15.70 2.31 -11.72
N THR A 150 -16.59 3.29 -11.60
CA THR A 150 -16.18 4.70 -11.52
C THR A 150 -15.41 4.94 -10.22
N ALA A 151 -14.67 6.04 -10.15
CA ALA A 151 -13.98 6.42 -8.91
C ALA A 151 -14.93 6.49 -7.71
N LYS A 152 -16.14 7.00 -7.91
CA LYS A 152 -17.18 7.04 -6.87
C LYS A 152 -17.61 5.66 -6.40
N GLU A 153 -17.79 4.74 -7.34
CA GLU A 153 -18.18 3.36 -7.03
C GLU A 153 -17.08 2.57 -6.30
N CYS A 154 -15.81 2.99 -6.43
CA CYS A 154 -14.71 2.40 -5.68
C CYS A 154 -14.76 2.71 -4.18
N ARG A 155 -15.54 3.68 -3.74
CA ARG A 155 -15.73 4.05 -2.33
C ARG A 155 -14.40 4.28 -1.61
N PHE A 156 -13.52 5.07 -2.22
CA PHE A 156 -12.22 5.37 -1.64
C PHE A 156 -12.32 6.09 -0.30
N GLY A 157 -11.53 5.65 0.65
CA GLY A 157 -11.32 6.27 1.94
C GLY A 157 -9.85 6.21 2.32
N TYR A 158 -9.53 6.62 3.54
CA TYR A 158 -8.16 6.52 4.04
C TYR A 158 -7.75 5.03 4.15
N ARG A 159 -6.82 4.62 3.32
CA ARG A 159 -6.34 3.22 3.21
C ARG A 159 -7.49 2.22 3.05
N ASP A 160 -8.53 2.61 2.31
CA ASP A 160 -9.73 1.82 2.14
C ASP A 160 -10.36 2.00 0.76
N SER A 161 -11.06 0.97 0.31
CA SER A 161 -11.87 0.95 -0.90
C SER A 161 -12.83 -0.22 -0.88
N ILE A 162 -13.73 -0.29 -1.85
CA ILE A 162 -14.65 -1.42 -2.02
C ILE A 162 -13.91 -2.77 -2.21
N PHE A 163 -12.65 -2.72 -2.68
CA PHE A 163 -11.83 -3.92 -2.90
C PHE A 163 -11.35 -4.58 -1.61
N LYS A 164 -11.50 -3.94 -0.48
CA LYS A 164 -11.26 -4.50 0.85
C LYS A 164 -12.53 -5.06 1.50
N HIS A 165 -13.68 -4.91 0.86
CA HIS A 165 -14.99 -5.27 1.37
C HIS A 165 -15.73 -6.17 0.38
N GLU A 166 -16.78 -5.68 -0.24
CA GLU A 166 -17.69 -6.47 -1.09
C GLU A 166 -17.00 -7.14 -2.29
N TYR A 167 -15.91 -6.53 -2.80
CA TYR A 167 -15.21 -7.01 -3.99
C TYR A 167 -13.99 -7.86 -3.66
N GLN A 168 -13.64 -7.99 -2.39
CA GLN A 168 -12.54 -8.85 -1.96
C GLN A 168 -12.81 -10.31 -2.32
N ASP A 169 -11.80 -11.00 -2.86
CA ASP A 169 -11.83 -12.41 -3.24
C ASP A 169 -12.86 -12.81 -4.33
N ARG A 170 -13.69 -11.89 -4.77
CA ARG A 170 -14.67 -12.13 -5.84
C ARG A 170 -14.25 -11.54 -7.18
N PHE A 171 -13.50 -10.47 -7.15
CA PHE A 171 -13.07 -9.71 -8.33
C PHE A 171 -11.56 -9.57 -8.35
N ALA A 172 -10.99 -9.58 -9.55
CA ALA A 172 -9.60 -9.23 -9.79
C ALA A 172 -9.54 -7.92 -10.57
N ILE A 173 -8.64 -7.03 -10.16
CA ILE A 173 -8.39 -5.80 -10.90
C ILE A 173 -7.50 -6.14 -12.09
N VAL A 174 -7.92 -5.74 -13.29
CA VAL A 174 -7.18 -6.00 -14.54
C VAL A 174 -6.62 -4.73 -15.16
N ALA A 175 -7.22 -3.57 -14.89
CA ALA A 175 -6.71 -2.28 -15.34
C ALA A 175 -7.20 -1.15 -14.44
N VAL A 176 -6.47 -0.04 -14.46
CA VAL A 176 -6.83 1.20 -13.76
C VAL A 176 -6.83 2.34 -14.78
N GLY A 177 -7.91 3.10 -14.79
CA GLY A 177 -8.02 4.32 -15.58
C GLY A 177 -7.59 5.54 -14.76
N LEU A 178 -6.66 6.31 -15.30
CA LEU A 178 -6.17 7.53 -14.66
C LEU A 178 -6.53 8.75 -15.51
N ARG A 179 -6.84 9.85 -14.84
CA ARG A 179 -7.06 11.14 -15.45
C ARG A 179 -6.03 12.12 -14.93
N LEU A 180 -5.18 12.63 -15.83
CA LEU A 180 -4.15 13.61 -15.51
C LEU A 180 -4.51 14.95 -16.17
N PRO A 181 -4.98 15.96 -15.40
CA PRO A 181 -5.34 17.26 -15.97
C PRO A 181 -4.16 17.93 -16.68
N LYS A 182 -4.43 18.54 -17.84
CA LYS A 182 -3.40 19.31 -18.58
C LYS A 182 -3.02 20.59 -17.85
N GLU A 183 -3.92 21.13 -17.05
CA GLU A 183 -3.62 22.21 -16.12
C GLU A 183 -3.09 21.63 -14.82
N TRP A 184 -1.77 21.48 -14.75
CA TRP A 184 -1.12 20.88 -13.59
C TRP A 184 -1.18 21.80 -12.38
N GLN A 185 -1.57 21.25 -11.23
CA GLN A 185 -1.60 21.93 -9.95
C GLN A 185 -0.65 21.21 -8.98
N PRO A 186 0.45 21.85 -8.55
CA PRO A 186 1.35 21.23 -7.58
C PRO A 186 0.68 21.08 -6.20
N VAL A 187 0.93 19.96 -5.54
CA VAL A 187 0.52 19.72 -4.15
C VAL A 187 1.78 19.76 -3.29
N LEU A 188 1.94 20.82 -2.52
CA LEU A 188 3.16 21.12 -1.77
C LEU A 188 2.90 21.25 -0.26
N THR A 189 1.81 20.67 0.23
CA THR A 189 1.35 20.88 1.61
C THR A 189 2.02 19.98 2.65
N TYR A 190 2.94 19.10 2.23
CA TYR A 190 3.47 18.07 3.11
C TYR A 190 5.00 18.02 3.10
N GLY A 191 5.58 17.90 4.29
CA GLY A 191 7.02 17.70 4.48
C GLY A 191 7.86 18.82 3.85
N ASP A 192 8.98 18.44 3.28
CA ASP A 192 9.90 19.39 2.64
C ASP A 192 9.35 20.03 1.36
N LEU A 193 8.24 19.51 0.83
CA LEU A 193 7.55 20.13 -0.31
C LEU A 193 7.05 21.53 0.01
N THR A 194 6.76 21.83 1.28
CA THR A 194 6.32 23.16 1.73
C THR A 194 7.37 24.26 1.47
N ARG A 195 8.62 23.88 1.25
CA ARG A 195 9.72 24.82 0.94
C ARG A 195 9.78 25.23 -0.52
N LEU A 196 9.05 24.54 -1.40
CA LEU A 196 9.03 24.83 -2.82
C LEU A 196 8.04 25.96 -3.12
N ASP A 197 8.42 26.83 -4.08
CA ASP A 197 7.55 27.93 -4.51
C ASP A 197 6.47 27.41 -5.48
N PRO A 198 5.19 27.48 -5.12
CA PRO A 198 4.10 26.96 -5.96
C PRO A 198 3.97 27.67 -7.31
N THR A 199 4.52 28.88 -7.47
CA THR A 199 4.43 29.65 -8.71
C THR A 199 5.52 29.28 -9.73
N THR A 200 6.64 28.71 -9.28
CA THR A 200 7.80 28.42 -10.14
C THR A 200 8.18 26.94 -10.16
N VAL A 201 7.68 26.13 -9.25
CA VAL A 201 8.02 24.71 -9.16
C VAL A 201 7.60 23.94 -10.41
N THR A 202 8.45 23.00 -10.83
CA THR A 202 8.15 22.10 -11.93
C THR A 202 7.75 20.72 -11.41
N PRO A 203 7.02 19.91 -12.23
CA PRO A 203 6.73 18.52 -11.86
C PRO A 203 7.98 17.71 -11.56
N GLN A 204 9.06 17.93 -12.33
CA GLN A 204 10.33 17.24 -12.10
C GLN A 204 10.94 17.57 -10.74
N GLN A 205 10.83 18.83 -10.30
CA GLN A 205 11.33 19.25 -8.99
C GLN A 205 10.55 18.59 -7.85
N VAL A 206 9.21 18.49 -7.99
CA VAL A 206 8.39 17.78 -7.02
C VAL A 206 8.77 16.30 -6.96
N PHE A 207 8.88 15.64 -8.11
CA PHE A 207 9.33 14.25 -8.20
C PHE A 207 10.68 14.03 -7.52
N ASN A 208 11.66 14.88 -7.82
CA ASN A 208 12.99 14.79 -7.23
C ASN A 208 12.96 14.96 -5.71
N ALA A 209 12.18 15.91 -5.22
CA ALA A 209 12.04 16.16 -3.77
C ALA A 209 11.37 14.96 -3.07
N VAL A 210 10.33 14.38 -3.66
CA VAL A 210 9.67 13.19 -3.11
C VAL A 210 10.62 12.00 -3.09
N CYS A 211 11.32 11.74 -4.18
CA CYS A 211 12.31 10.66 -4.24
C CYS A 211 13.41 10.85 -3.18
N HIS A 212 13.91 12.08 -3.02
CA HIS A 212 14.92 12.38 -2.02
C HIS A 212 14.40 12.11 -0.59
N MET A 213 13.20 12.60 -0.25
CA MET A 213 12.60 12.36 1.07
C MET A 213 12.42 10.87 1.34
N ARG A 214 11.93 10.12 0.34
CA ARG A 214 11.67 8.69 0.51
C ARG A 214 12.97 7.89 0.65
N THR A 215 13.97 8.15 -0.18
CA THR A 215 15.25 7.42 -0.14
C THR A 215 16.08 7.73 1.10
N THR A 216 15.93 8.92 1.67
CA THR A 216 16.64 9.28 2.91
C THR A 216 15.92 8.80 4.18
N LYS A 217 14.59 8.67 4.14
CA LYS A 217 13.78 8.35 5.33
C LYS A 217 13.31 6.91 5.40
N LEU A 218 13.14 6.24 4.25
CA LEU A 218 12.58 4.89 4.20
C LEU A 218 13.67 3.88 3.80
N PRO A 219 13.69 2.69 4.43
CA PRO A 219 14.61 1.63 4.01
C PRO A 219 14.22 1.06 2.65
N ASP A 220 15.22 0.77 1.81
CA ASP A 220 15.01 0.04 0.57
C ASP A 220 14.70 -1.42 0.90
N PRO A 221 13.56 -1.97 0.44
CA PRO A 221 13.20 -3.36 0.69
C PRO A 221 14.21 -4.39 0.16
N LYS A 222 15.04 -4.01 -0.81
CA LYS A 222 16.10 -4.86 -1.35
C LYS A 222 17.27 -5.01 -0.37
N VAL A 223 17.45 -4.04 0.52
CA VAL A 223 18.50 -4.03 1.54
C VAL A 223 17.96 -4.54 2.86
N ASN A 224 16.85 -3.98 3.32
CA ASN A 224 16.13 -4.43 4.51
C ASN A 224 14.68 -4.70 4.12
N GLY A 225 14.30 -5.97 4.03
CA GLY A 225 12.94 -6.37 3.69
C GLY A 225 11.92 -5.64 4.56
N ASN A 226 10.90 -5.09 3.95
CA ASN A 226 9.82 -4.40 4.65
C ASN A 226 8.59 -4.26 3.74
N ALA A 227 7.48 -3.84 4.32
CA ALA A 227 6.23 -3.58 3.61
C ALA A 227 5.79 -2.12 3.77
N GLY A 228 6.74 -1.19 3.86
CA GLY A 228 6.45 0.22 4.09
C GLY A 228 6.02 0.51 5.53
N GLY A 229 5.21 1.53 5.73
CA GLY A 229 4.62 1.81 7.04
C GLY A 229 3.79 0.62 7.52
N PHE A 230 4.12 0.08 8.69
CA PHE A 230 3.47 -1.14 9.16
C PHE A 230 2.07 -0.89 9.72
N PHE A 231 1.88 0.25 10.38
CA PHE A 231 0.62 0.62 11.00
C PHE A 231 -0.03 1.80 10.27
N LYS A 232 -1.36 1.83 10.29
CA LYS A 232 -2.10 3.02 9.86
C LYS A 232 -1.88 4.15 10.85
N ASN A 233 -1.97 5.39 10.36
CA ASN A 233 -2.12 6.52 11.24
C ASN A 233 -3.49 6.44 11.92
N PRO A 234 -3.56 6.39 13.26
CA PRO A 234 -4.84 6.19 13.94
C PRO A 234 -5.72 7.44 13.83
N VAL A 235 -7.00 7.22 13.56
CA VAL A 235 -8.02 8.26 13.58
C VAL A 235 -8.81 8.08 14.86
N VAL A 236 -8.77 9.08 15.72
CA VAL A 236 -9.40 9.07 17.05
C VAL A 236 -10.49 10.12 17.17
N SER A 237 -11.37 9.99 18.15
CA SER A 237 -12.39 11.00 18.42
C SER A 237 -11.76 12.32 18.83
N ALA A 238 -12.48 13.43 18.63
CA ALA A 238 -12.03 14.75 19.08
C ALA A 238 -11.71 14.77 20.59
N GLU A 239 -12.48 14.05 21.38
CA GLU A 239 -12.28 13.95 22.83
C GLU A 239 -10.99 13.22 23.19
N THR A 240 -10.74 12.08 22.54
CA THR A 240 -9.49 11.31 22.72
C THR A 240 -8.30 12.15 22.32
N ALA A 241 -8.36 12.85 21.20
CA ALA A 241 -7.30 13.74 20.73
C ALA A 241 -7.05 14.88 21.73
N LYS A 242 -8.10 15.47 22.28
CA LYS A 242 -7.99 16.56 23.27
C LYS A 242 -7.24 16.11 24.51
N VAL A 243 -7.58 14.92 25.04
CA VAL A 243 -6.90 14.35 26.22
C VAL A 243 -5.42 14.10 25.92
N LEU A 244 -5.13 13.49 24.76
CA LEU A 244 -3.76 13.20 24.36
C LEU A 244 -2.93 14.47 24.18
N LEU A 245 -3.47 15.47 23.48
CA LEU A 245 -2.77 16.72 23.20
C LEU A 245 -2.59 17.59 24.46
N ALA A 246 -3.43 17.43 25.47
CA ALA A 246 -3.22 18.08 26.77
C ALA A 246 -1.97 17.55 27.47
N GLN A 247 -1.68 16.25 27.33
CA GLN A 247 -0.48 15.63 27.90
C GLN A 247 0.74 15.74 26.98
N PHE A 248 0.52 15.71 25.66
CA PHE A 248 1.57 15.74 24.64
C PHE A 248 1.27 16.83 23.60
N PRO A 249 1.49 18.11 23.95
CA PRO A 249 1.10 19.23 23.07
C PRO A 249 1.82 19.27 21.73
N THR A 250 2.97 18.61 21.60
CA THR A 250 3.77 18.59 20.37
C THR A 250 3.41 17.42 19.45
N ALA A 251 2.46 16.56 19.82
CA ALA A 251 2.04 15.45 19.01
C ALA A 251 1.46 15.92 17.67
N PRO A 252 2.02 15.45 16.53
CA PRO A 252 1.44 15.77 15.23
C PRO A 252 0.01 15.28 15.17
N ASN A 253 -0.89 16.16 14.69
CA ASN A 253 -2.30 15.84 14.60
C ASN A 253 -2.92 16.56 13.41
N TYR A 254 -3.90 15.91 12.81
CA TYR A 254 -4.53 16.39 11.58
C TYR A 254 -6.05 16.27 11.73
N PRO A 255 -6.74 17.39 12.05
CA PRO A 255 -8.20 17.40 12.14
C PRO A 255 -8.84 16.95 10.82
N GLN A 256 -9.85 16.10 10.91
CA GLN A 256 -10.60 15.59 9.78
C GLN A 256 -11.93 16.35 9.63
N ALA A 257 -12.53 16.26 8.43
CA ALA A 257 -13.77 16.96 8.12
C ALA A 257 -14.95 16.55 9.03
N ASP A 258 -14.95 15.30 9.53
CA ASP A 258 -16.00 14.77 10.41
C ASP A 258 -15.80 15.10 11.89
N GLY A 259 -14.76 15.88 12.23
CA GLY A 259 -14.43 16.24 13.61
C GLY A 259 -13.48 15.28 14.31
N SER A 260 -13.19 14.11 13.72
CA SER A 260 -12.15 13.21 14.22
C SER A 260 -10.75 13.80 13.98
N VAL A 261 -9.74 13.19 14.59
CA VAL A 261 -8.35 13.65 14.46
C VAL A 261 -7.45 12.47 14.11
N LYS A 262 -6.67 12.63 13.05
CA LYS A 262 -5.65 11.67 12.66
C LYS A 262 -4.35 11.98 13.41
N LEU A 263 -3.76 10.96 14.01
CA LEU A 263 -2.47 11.08 14.71
C LEU A 263 -1.37 10.43 13.88
N ALA A 264 -0.12 10.81 14.14
CA ALA A 264 1.04 10.21 13.47
C ALA A 264 1.50 8.95 14.20
N ALA A 265 1.24 7.77 13.67
CA ALA A 265 1.65 6.50 14.28
C ALA A 265 3.17 6.43 14.49
N GLY A 266 3.96 6.90 13.52
CA GLY A 266 5.42 6.93 13.65
C GLY A 266 5.90 7.75 14.84
N TRP A 267 5.26 8.89 15.11
CA TRP A 267 5.58 9.71 16.28
C TRP A 267 5.24 9.01 17.59
N LEU A 268 4.06 8.37 17.65
CA LEU A 268 3.63 7.61 18.84
C LEU A 268 4.61 6.48 19.17
N ILE A 269 5.05 5.74 18.16
CA ILE A 269 6.03 4.66 18.31
C ILE A 269 7.39 5.21 18.76
N ASP A 270 7.83 6.31 18.15
CA ASP A 270 9.10 6.95 18.51
C ASP A 270 9.10 7.44 19.96
N GLN A 271 7.99 7.99 20.44
CA GLN A 271 7.83 8.40 21.84
C GLN A 271 7.93 7.23 22.83
N CYS A 272 7.69 6.01 22.38
CA CYS A 272 7.89 4.80 23.18
C CYS A 272 9.34 4.29 23.13
N GLN A 273 10.24 4.99 22.44
CA GLN A 273 11.67 4.64 22.32
C GLN A 273 11.90 3.25 21.73
N LEU A 274 11.10 2.90 20.70
CA LEU A 274 11.14 1.56 20.09
C LEU A 274 12.04 1.47 18.85
N LYS A 275 12.57 2.58 18.33
CA LYS A 275 13.50 2.56 17.19
C LYS A 275 14.68 1.65 17.48
N GLY A 276 14.99 0.75 16.56
CA GLY A 276 16.08 -0.21 16.69
C GLY A 276 15.77 -1.42 17.55
N MET A 277 14.60 -1.50 18.16
CA MET A 277 14.21 -2.67 18.93
C MET A 277 14.13 -3.90 18.04
N GLN A 278 14.74 -5.00 18.48
CA GLN A 278 14.84 -6.24 17.74
C GLN A 278 14.12 -7.37 18.46
N MET A 279 13.37 -8.18 17.73
CA MET A 279 12.79 -9.45 18.18
C MET A 279 13.09 -10.52 17.14
N GLY A 280 13.87 -11.53 17.53
CA GLY A 280 14.37 -12.50 16.56
C GLY A 280 15.09 -11.80 15.41
N GLY A 281 14.71 -12.09 14.18
CA GLY A 281 15.25 -11.43 12.99
C GLY A 281 14.54 -10.16 12.57
N ALA A 282 13.48 -9.73 13.26
CA ALA A 282 12.72 -8.53 12.95
C ALA A 282 13.15 -7.34 13.82
N ALA A 283 13.07 -6.14 13.29
CA ALA A 283 13.40 -4.93 14.05
C ALA A 283 12.52 -3.75 13.66
N VAL A 284 12.34 -2.81 14.57
CA VAL A 284 11.85 -1.46 14.24
C VAL A 284 13.00 -0.70 13.59
N HIS A 285 12.77 -0.12 12.42
CA HIS A 285 13.82 0.61 11.71
C HIS A 285 14.38 1.75 12.60
N ARG A 286 15.71 1.92 12.55
CA ARG A 286 16.41 2.86 13.44
C ARG A 286 16.10 4.33 13.19
N GLN A 287 15.73 4.67 11.95
CA GLN A 287 15.43 6.06 11.55
C GLN A 287 13.95 6.32 11.34
N GLN A 288 13.16 5.28 10.99
CA GLN A 288 11.73 5.40 10.71
C GLN A 288 10.95 4.41 11.59
N ALA A 289 10.41 4.92 12.68
CA ALA A 289 9.70 4.10 13.67
C ALA A 289 8.49 3.35 13.11
N LEU A 290 7.87 3.87 12.04
CA LEU A 290 6.68 3.27 11.44
C LEU A 290 6.99 2.02 10.61
N VAL A 291 8.25 1.78 10.25
CA VAL A 291 8.65 0.66 9.40
C VAL A 291 9.26 -0.46 10.24
N LEU A 292 8.65 -1.64 10.17
CA LEU A 292 9.24 -2.87 10.70
C LEU A 292 10.02 -3.55 9.57
N ILE A 293 11.22 -4.00 9.88
CA ILE A 293 12.15 -4.56 8.89
C ILE A 293 12.54 -6.00 9.19
N ASN A 294 12.86 -6.72 8.13
CA ASN A 294 13.56 -7.99 8.18
C ASN A 294 15.06 -7.70 8.29
N GLU A 295 15.57 -7.68 9.50
CA GLU A 295 16.97 -7.34 9.79
C GLU A 295 17.90 -8.54 9.53
N ASP A 296 17.49 -9.71 9.95
CA ASP A 296 18.30 -10.93 9.85
C ASP A 296 17.42 -12.18 9.73
N ASN A 297 17.11 -12.53 8.50
CA ASN A 297 16.31 -13.73 8.18
C ASN A 297 15.09 -13.89 9.11
N ALA A 298 14.31 -12.82 9.28
CA ALA A 298 13.15 -12.81 10.14
C ALA A 298 12.15 -13.90 9.74
N LYS A 299 11.60 -14.54 10.74
CA LYS A 299 10.42 -15.40 10.60
C LYS A 299 9.16 -14.57 10.78
N SER A 300 8.04 -15.04 10.22
CA SER A 300 6.75 -14.39 10.38
C SER A 300 6.41 -14.12 11.85
N GLU A 301 6.68 -15.10 12.70
CA GLU A 301 6.45 -14.99 14.14
C GLU A 301 7.24 -13.84 14.78
N ASP A 302 8.47 -13.60 14.35
CA ASP A 302 9.30 -12.49 14.84
C ASP A 302 8.62 -11.15 14.54
N VAL A 303 8.09 -10.99 13.32
CA VAL A 303 7.39 -9.77 12.90
C VAL A 303 6.09 -9.60 13.69
N VAL A 304 5.31 -10.66 13.84
CA VAL A 304 4.05 -10.64 14.60
C VAL A 304 4.29 -10.27 16.06
N GLN A 305 5.28 -10.86 16.71
CA GLN A 305 5.61 -10.54 18.09
C GLN A 305 6.11 -9.11 18.26
N LEU A 306 6.90 -8.63 17.32
CA LEU A 306 7.36 -7.23 17.32
C LEU A 306 6.18 -6.26 17.15
N ALA A 307 5.28 -6.54 16.20
CA ALA A 307 4.10 -5.72 15.96
C ALA A 307 3.16 -5.68 17.18
N LEU A 308 2.96 -6.83 17.82
CA LEU A 308 2.18 -6.94 19.07
C LEU A 308 2.81 -6.07 20.17
N HIS A 309 4.13 -6.16 20.34
CA HIS A 309 4.85 -5.38 21.34
C HIS A 309 4.75 -3.87 21.10
N VAL A 310 4.90 -3.44 19.83
CA VAL A 310 4.76 -2.03 19.46
C VAL A 310 3.35 -1.54 19.78
N ARG A 311 2.33 -2.28 19.35
CA ARG A 311 0.93 -1.95 19.60
C ARG A 311 0.64 -1.83 21.09
N GLN A 312 1.15 -2.76 21.90
CA GLN A 312 0.96 -2.78 23.35
C GLN A 312 1.61 -1.57 24.01
N LYS A 313 2.86 -1.25 23.67
CA LYS A 313 3.57 -0.11 24.25
C LYS A 313 2.91 1.23 23.92
N VAL A 314 2.45 1.40 22.69
CA VAL A 314 1.69 2.61 22.29
C VAL A 314 0.36 2.67 23.03
N GLY A 315 -0.36 1.54 23.11
CA GLY A 315 -1.64 1.45 23.82
C GLY A 315 -1.52 1.79 25.30
N GLU A 316 -0.50 1.27 25.97
CA GLU A 316 -0.23 1.54 27.39
C GLU A 316 0.08 3.01 27.65
N LYS A 317 0.88 3.63 26.77
CA LYS A 317 1.32 5.03 26.95
C LYS A 317 0.27 6.05 26.56
N PHE A 318 -0.43 5.83 25.46
CA PHE A 318 -1.31 6.84 24.84
C PHE A 318 -2.78 6.48 24.86
N ASN A 319 -3.15 5.27 25.26
CA ASN A 319 -4.49 4.72 25.13
C ASN A 319 -5.00 4.76 23.67
N VAL A 320 -4.10 4.58 22.71
CA VAL A 320 -4.36 4.49 21.29
C VAL A 320 -3.79 3.16 20.80
N TRP A 321 -4.67 2.34 20.20
CA TRP A 321 -4.32 0.99 19.78
C TRP A 321 -4.14 0.95 18.26
N LEU A 322 -2.90 0.83 17.83
CA LEU A 322 -2.52 0.87 16.42
C LEU A 322 -3.04 -0.35 15.67
N GLU A 323 -3.47 -0.14 14.43
CA GLU A 323 -3.91 -1.20 13.53
C GLU A 323 -2.91 -1.35 12.38
N PRO A 324 -2.52 -2.60 12.02
CA PRO A 324 -1.66 -2.80 10.86
C PRO A 324 -2.29 -2.31 9.56
N GLU A 325 -1.51 -1.66 8.74
CA GLU A 325 -1.82 -1.38 7.34
C GLU A 325 -1.47 -2.59 6.47
N VAL A 326 -0.44 -3.33 6.84
CA VAL A 326 0.02 -4.54 6.15
C VAL A 326 -1.04 -5.63 6.27
N ARG A 327 -1.31 -6.31 5.15
CA ARG A 327 -2.27 -7.42 5.10
C ARG A 327 -1.58 -8.72 5.56
N PHE A 328 -2.19 -9.42 6.48
CA PHE A 328 -1.70 -10.70 7.01
C PHE A 328 -2.33 -11.86 6.24
N ILE A 329 -1.50 -12.73 5.69
CA ILE A 329 -1.95 -13.85 4.85
C ILE A 329 -1.68 -15.16 5.60
N GLY A 330 -2.74 -15.87 5.95
CA GLY A 330 -2.68 -17.21 6.54
C GLY A 330 -2.62 -18.30 5.48
N ALA A 331 -2.81 -19.55 5.91
CA ALA A 331 -2.70 -20.73 5.04
C ALA A 331 -3.71 -20.76 3.89
N SER A 332 -4.86 -20.15 4.05
CA SER A 332 -5.97 -20.19 3.07
C SER A 332 -6.51 -18.83 2.66
N GLY A 333 -5.88 -17.74 3.07
CA GLY A 333 -6.27 -16.39 2.69
C GLY A 333 -5.91 -15.34 3.73
N GLU A 334 -6.39 -14.12 3.50
CA GLU A 334 -6.18 -13.00 4.41
C GLU A 334 -6.89 -13.24 5.74
N VAL A 335 -6.20 -12.93 6.83
CA VAL A 335 -6.71 -13.01 8.19
C VAL A 335 -6.71 -11.62 8.83
N SER A 336 -7.46 -11.47 9.94
CA SER A 336 -7.47 -10.20 10.68
C SER A 336 -6.10 -9.93 11.32
N ALA A 337 -5.44 -8.88 10.86
CA ALA A 337 -4.17 -8.45 11.43
C ALA A 337 -4.35 -7.96 12.87
N VAL A 338 -5.43 -7.25 13.14
CA VAL A 338 -5.73 -6.75 14.50
C VAL A 338 -5.91 -7.91 15.47
N GLU A 339 -6.69 -8.94 15.10
CA GLU A 339 -6.88 -10.11 15.96
C GLU A 339 -5.58 -10.89 16.18
N THR A 340 -4.72 -10.95 15.16
CA THR A 340 -3.43 -11.65 15.25
C THR A 340 -2.48 -10.98 16.26
N ILE A 341 -2.55 -9.66 16.40
CA ILE A 341 -1.69 -8.88 17.31
C ILE A 341 -2.44 -8.28 18.51
N SER A 342 -3.59 -8.83 18.85
CA SER A 342 -4.37 -8.40 20.02
C SER A 342 -4.07 -9.23 21.24
#